data_3f3907791c5705bd23a3f1ebcf6431fa
#
_entry.id   3f3907791c5705bd23a3f1ebcf6431fa
#
_cell.length_a   1.000
_cell.length_b   1.000
_cell.length_c   1.000
_cell.angle_alpha   90.00
_cell.angle_beta   90.00
_cell.angle_gamma   90.00
#
_symmetry.space_group_name_H-M   'P 1'
#
loop_
_entity.id
_entity.type
_entity.pdbx_description
1 polymer ?
#
loop_
_entity_poly.entity_id
_entity_poly.type
_entity_poly.pdbx_seq_one_letter_code
_entity_poly.pdbx_strand_id
1 'polypeptide(L)'
;MPSRMIPRTFTQQLTLLLCSAFAAGALVWWWFSADKIQRLMSHQIALRAQVQAVQLAQYPDLIEAVNKRDAKQVSQLVQALQSVTDADFITVSDRQGIRLAHPITARIGLPVMGDDIRPALDEGKAYLSYSVGSMGPSLRYISPIRAANGDVIGMIKVGYLLDTVAVWQNEKLQPLLLVAGITLLLATLISTAFARLVRRQMQDREPWQLAQSLMTYEGVIQATHEGLVAINPNGDIYLINDSAKRLLGVESEQLSVIATWLQGISEQEKNETILTVWLV
;
A
#
# COMPACT_ATOMS: atom_id res chain seq x y z
N MET A 1 19.37 -31.97 -19.04
CA MET A 1 17.95 -32.31 -19.28
C MET A 1 17.14 -31.04 -19.09
N PRO A 2 16.51 -30.46 -20.12
CA PRO A 2 15.66 -29.31 -19.94
C PRO A 2 14.38 -29.77 -19.22
N SER A 3 14.09 -29.17 -18.06
CA SER A 3 12.85 -29.38 -17.32
C SER A 3 11.68 -29.05 -18.26
N ARG A 4 10.91 -30.05 -18.65
CA ARG A 4 9.64 -29.87 -19.37
C ARG A 4 8.73 -29.07 -18.43
N MET A 5 8.62 -27.78 -18.67
CA MET A 5 7.60 -26.95 -18.04
C MET A 5 6.24 -27.52 -18.46
N ILE A 6 5.53 -28.12 -17.49
CA ILE A 6 4.16 -28.59 -17.69
C ILE A 6 3.35 -27.36 -18.14
N PRO A 7 2.65 -27.42 -19.27
CA PRO A 7 1.85 -26.27 -19.74
C PRO A 7 0.81 -25.96 -18.68
N ARG A 8 0.91 -24.75 -18.08
CA ARG A 8 -0.05 -24.28 -17.10
C ARG A 8 -1.39 -24.04 -17.80
N THR A 9 -2.46 -24.58 -17.23
CA THR A 9 -3.81 -24.32 -17.74
C THR A 9 -4.12 -22.84 -17.70
N PHE A 10 -4.97 -22.34 -18.59
CA PHE A 10 -5.41 -20.94 -18.63
C PHE A 10 -5.85 -20.43 -17.25
N THR A 11 -6.58 -21.26 -16.51
CA THR A 11 -7.02 -20.97 -15.14
C THR A 11 -5.85 -20.69 -14.20
N GLN A 12 -4.78 -21.51 -14.27
CA GLN A 12 -3.58 -21.30 -13.45
C GLN A 12 -2.82 -20.04 -13.82
N GLN A 13 -2.73 -19.72 -15.12
CA GLN A 13 -2.08 -18.50 -15.60
C GLN A 13 -2.85 -17.26 -15.14
N LEU A 14 -4.18 -17.26 -15.28
CA LEU A 14 -5.05 -16.15 -14.84
C LEU A 14 -4.96 -15.96 -13.32
N THR A 15 -5.03 -17.04 -12.55
CA THR A 15 -4.91 -16.98 -11.09
C THR A 15 -3.57 -16.40 -10.66
N LEU A 16 -2.47 -16.85 -11.26
CA LEU A 16 -1.12 -16.35 -10.97
C LEU A 16 -0.98 -14.87 -11.31
N LEU A 17 -1.51 -14.44 -12.45
CA LEU A 17 -1.47 -13.04 -12.87
C LEU A 17 -2.24 -12.15 -11.89
N LEU A 18 -3.44 -12.52 -11.52
CA LEU A 18 -4.25 -11.77 -10.56
C LEU A 18 -3.59 -11.75 -9.17
N CYS A 19 -3.12 -12.89 -8.66
CA CYS A 19 -2.42 -12.95 -7.37
C CYS A 19 -1.13 -12.12 -7.38
N SER A 20 -0.35 -12.14 -8.47
CA SER A 20 0.86 -11.31 -8.59
C SER A 20 0.54 -9.81 -8.61
N ALA A 21 -0.52 -9.40 -9.31
CA ALA A 21 -0.97 -8.02 -9.33
C ALA A 21 -1.41 -7.53 -7.94
N PHE A 22 -2.18 -8.34 -7.22
CA PHE A 22 -2.58 -8.02 -5.84
C PHE A 22 -1.38 -7.98 -4.88
N ALA A 23 -0.44 -8.93 -5.00
CA ALA A 23 0.77 -8.94 -4.18
C ALA A 23 1.64 -7.70 -4.45
N ALA A 24 1.82 -7.31 -5.71
CA ALA A 24 2.54 -6.10 -6.07
C ALA A 24 1.86 -4.84 -5.51
N GLY A 25 0.53 -4.73 -5.64
CA GLY A 25 -0.25 -3.64 -5.05
C GLY A 25 -0.12 -3.57 -3.53
N ALA A 26 -0.17 -4.71 -2.84
CA ALA A 26 0.01 -4.78 -1.40
C ALA A 26 1.42 -4.35 -0.96
N LEU A 27 2.46 -4.75 -1.72
CA LEU A 27 3.85 -4.33 -1.45
C LEU A 27 4.04 -2.82 -1.63
N VAL A 28 3.49 -2.24 -2.70
CA VAL A 28 3.53 -0.79 -2.94
C VAL A 28 2.80 -0.04 -1.83
N TRP A 29 1.62 -0.52 -1.44
CA TRP A 29 0.84 0.07 -0.35
C TRP A 29 1.57 -0.03 0.99
N TRP A 30 2.19 -1.17 1.28
CA TRP A 30 3.02 -1.40 2.47
C TRP A 30 4.19 -0.41 2.53
N TRP A 31 4.96 -0.30 1.44
CA TRP A 31 6.11 0.61 1.37
C TRP A 31 5.70 2.07 1.60
N PHE A 32 4.61 2.50 0.96
CA PHE A 32 4.10 3.86 1.09
C PHE A 32 3.52 4.15 2.49
N SER A 33 2.84 3.18 3.10
CA SER A 33 2.22 3.33 4.42
C SER A 33 3.25 3.33 5.55
N ALA A 34 4.29 2.50 5.45
CA ALA A 34 5.34 2.42 6.47
C ALA A 34 6.07 3.75 6.66
N ASP A 35 6.48 4.41 5.56
CA ASP A 35 7.15 5.70 5.61
C ASP A 35 6.25 6.81 6.21
N LYS A 36 4.99 6.85 5.80
CA LYS A 36 4.02 7.83 6.35
C LYS A 36 3.75 7.64 7.83
N ILE A 37 3.57 6.40 8.28
CA ILE A 37 3.32 6.09 9.68
C ILE A 37 4.52 6.53 10.53
N GLN A 38 5.74 6.25 10.08
CA GLN A 38 6.94 6.64 10.80
C GLN A 38 7.04 8.17 10.96
N ARG A 39 6.81 8.92 9.90
CA ARG A 39 6.84 10.40 9.95
C ARG A 39 5.75 10.97 10.85
N LEU A 40 4.53 10.45 10.76
CA LEU A 40 3.41 10.90 11.59
C LEU A 40 3.66 10.62 13.08
N MET A 41 4.17 9.44 13.41
CA MET A 41 4.50 9.07 14.79
C MET A 41 5.59 9.97 15.38
N SER A 42 6.68 10.19 14.64
CA SER A 42 7.77 11.07 15.07
C SER A 42 7.26 12.50 15.29
N HIS A 43 6.39 13.00 14.42
CA HIS A 43 5.79 14.32 14.56
C HIS A 43 4.87 14.43 15.79
N GLN A 44 4.04 13.42 16.02
CA GLN A 44 3.16 13.36 17.20
C GLN A 44 3.96 13.35 18.51
N ILE A 45 5.04 12.55 18.57
CA ILE A 45 5.91 12.50 19.75
C ILE A 45 6.62 13.83 19.95
N ALA A 46 7.10 14.47 18.87
CA ALA A 46 7.72 15.78 18.94
C ALA A 46 6.78 16.86 19.50
N LEU A 47 5.51 16.87 19.05
CA LEU A 47 4.50 17.78 19.57
C LEU A 47 4.20 17.53 21.06
N ARG A 48 4.10 16.28 21.50
CA ARG A 48 3.91 15.93 22.90
C ARG A 48 5.08 16.41 23.76
N ALA A 49 6.32 16.11 23.33
CA ALA A 49 7.53 16.57 24.00
C ALA A 49 7.56 18.09 24.10
N GLN A 50 7.18 18.80 23.05
CA GLN A 50 7.10 20.26 23.03
C GLN A 50 6.09 20.79 24.05
N VAL A 51 4.84 20.30 23.98
CA VAL A 51 3.79 20.77 24.89
C VAL A 51 4.17 20.52 26.33
N GLN A 52 4.64 19.32 26.65
CA GLN A 52 5.06 18.96 28.01
C GLN A 52 6.24 19.81 28.47
N ALA A 53 7.29 19.97 27.66
CA ALA A 53 8.47 20.76 28.04
C ALA A 53 8.13 22.23 28.28
N VAL A 54 7.28 22.82 27.42
CA VAL A 54 6.88 24.22 27.55
C VAL A 54 5.99 24.43 28.78
N GLN A 55 5.02 23.54 29.02
CA GLN A 55 4.17 23.61 30.21
C GLN A 55 4.96 23.45 31.53
N LEU A 56 5.85 22.46 31.55
CA LEU A 56 6.67 22.22 32.73
C LEU A 56 7.68 23.35 32.98
N ALA A 57 8.24 23.96 31.93
CA ALA A 57 9.14 25.11 32.05
C ALA A 57 8.48 26.34 32.67
N GLN A 58 7.14 26.42 32.60
CA GLN A 58 6.34 27.52 33.18
C GLN A 58 5.73 27.18 34.55
N TYR A 59 6.03 25.99 35.09
CA TYR A 59 5.46 25.57 36.39
C TYR A 59 6.07 26.37 37.54
N PRO A 60 5.27 27.16 38.29
CA PRO A 60 5.81 28.13 39.28
C PRO A 60 6.72 27.51 40.31
N ASP A 61 6.32 26.37 40.91
CA ASP A 61 7.11 25.71 41.96
C ASP A 61 8.44 25.19 41.39
N LEU A 62 8.46 24.77 40.12
CA LEU A 62 9.70 24.33 39.45
C LEU A 62 10.63 25.51 39.19
N ILE A 63 10.10 26.65 38.77
CA ILE A 63 10.86 27.88 38.54
C ILE A 63 11.51 28.33 39.84
N GLU A 64 10.74 28.32 40.96
CA GLU A 64 11.24 28.71 42.28
C GLU A 64 12.35 27.77 42.78
N ALA A 65 12.16 26.45 42.63
CA ALA A 65 13.12 25.44 43.04
C ALA A 65 14.41 25.50 42.24
N VAL A 66 14.30 25.72 40.91
CA VAL A 66 15.47 25.90 40.01
C VAL A 66 16.23 27.18 40.35
N ASN A 67 15.52 28.27 40.59
CA ASN A 67 16.13 29.55 40.99
C ASN A 67 16.94 29.43 42.28
N LYS A 68 16.42 28.65 43.25
CA LYS A 68 17.11 28.33 44.52
C LYS A 68 18.21 27.27 44.35
N ARG A 69 18.31 26.62 43.20
CA ARG A 69 19.18 25.47 42.95
C ARG A 69 18.98 24.31 43.90
N ASP A 70 17.75 24.13 44.39
CA ASP A 70 17.41 23.04 45.29
C ASP A 70 17.19 21.75 44.50
N ALA A 71 18.25 20.99 44.28
CA ALA A 71 18.23 19.74 43.50
C ALA A 71 17.25 18.71 44.11
N LYS A 72 17.06 18.71 45.45
CA LYS A 72 16.14 17.78 46.11
C LYS A 72 14.69 18.13 45.78
N GLN A 73 14.31 19.39 45.91
CA GLN A 73 12.98 19.87 45.59
C GLN A 73 12.68 19.72 44.07
N VAL A 74 13.62 20.11 43.18
CA VAL A 74 13.48 19.94 41.75
C VAL A 74 13.29 18.48 41.38
N SER A 75 14.08 17.57 41.98
CA SER A 75 13.99 16.14 41.67
C SER A 75 12.65 15.54 42.12
N GLN A 76 12.13 15.93 43.28
CA GLN A 76 10.80 15.50 43.77
C GLN A 76 9.67 15.99 42.88
N LEU A 77 9.69 17.27 42.48
CA LEU A 77 8.72 17.83 41.54
C LEU A 77 8.74 17.14 40.19
N VAL A 78 9.93 16.95 39.63
CA VAL A 78 10.10 16.28 38.33
C VAL A 78 9.63 14.83 38.38
N GLN A 79 9.90 14.11 39.46
CA GLN A 79 9.43 12.73 39.65
C GLN A 79 7.89 12.65 39.74
N ALA A 80 7.26 13.57 40.47
CA ALA A 80 5.80 13.66 40.51
C ALA A 80 5.20 14.00 39.12
N LEU A 81 5.80 14.94 38.41
CA LEU A 81 5.36 15.34 37.06
C LEU A 81 5.61 14.24 36.02
N GLN A 82 6.71 13.49 36.14
CA GLN A 82 7.00 12.36 35.26
C GLN A 82 5.97 11.24 35.40
N SER A 83 5.42 11.02 36.59
CA SER A 83 4.42 9.98 36.82
C SER A 83 3.09 10.22 36.10
N VAL A 84 2.80 11.46 35.72
CA VAL A 84 1.59 11.85 34.96
C VAL A 84 1.84 12.14 33.49
N THR A 85 3.09 11.99 33.04
CA THR A 85 3.50 12.14 31.62
C THR A 85 3.84 10.79 31.03
N ASP A 86 3.81 10.69 29.71
CA ASP A 86 4.24 9.51 28.94
C ASP A 86 5.71 9.62 28.50
N ALA A 87 6.45 10.63 28.98
CA ALA A 87 7.84 10.83 28.65
C ALA A 87 8.76 9.79 29.30
N ASP A 88 9.70 9.24 28.55
CA ASP A 88 10.68 8.27 29.07
C ASP A 88 11.61 8.93 30.10
N PHE A 89 11.90 10.22 29.90
CA PHE A 89 12.71 10.95 30.85
C PHE A 89 12.43 12.46 30.83
N ILE A 90 12.59 13.06 32.03
CA ILE A 90 12.63 14.51 32.21
C ILE A 90 13.96 14.85 32.91
N THR A 91 14.68 15.81 32.36
CA THR A 91 15.93 16.31 32.94
C THR A 91 15.82 17.82 33.12
N VAL A 92 16.18 18.32 34.29
CA VAL A 92 16.26 19.75 34.57
C VAL A 92 17.68 20.10 34.94
N SER A 93 18.18 21.21 34.40
CA SER A 93 19.49 21.77 34.79
C SER A 93 19.38 23.23 35.15
N ASP A 94 20.39 23.71 35.88
CA ASP A 94 20.60 25.13 36.14
C ASP A 94 21.18 25.83 34.90
N ARG A 95 21.43 27.15 35.03
CA ARG A 95 22.04 27.97 33.95
C ARG A 95 23.45 27.52 33.56
N GLN A 96 24.19 26.87 34.46
CA GLN A 96 25.53 26.33 34.20
C GLN A 96 25.47 24.96 33.53
N GLY A 97 24.28 24.40 33.29
CA GLY A 97 24.10 23.08 32.70
C GLY A 97 24.34 21.94 33.70
N ILE A 98 24.34 22.22 35.02
CA ILE A 98 24.42 21.17 36.03
C ILE A 98 23.01 20.59 36.30
N ARG A 99 22.90 19.27 36.29
CA ARG A 99 21.63 18.58 36.48
C ARG A 99 21.12 18.77 37.89
N LEU A 100 19.89 19.29 38.02
CA LEU A 100 19.13 19.36 39.25
C LEU A 100 18.14 18.19 39.39
N ALA A 101 17.68 17.63 38.25
CA ALA A 101 16.89 16.42 38.22
C ALA A 101 17.26 15.54 37.00
N HIS A 102 17.25 14.22 37.24
CA HIS A 102 17.49 13.21 36.22
C HIS A 102 16.91 11.87 36.69
N PRO A 103 16.36 10.99 35.80
CA PRO A 103 15.87 9.67 36.16
C PRO A 103 16.91 8.80 36.90
N ILE A 104 18.15 8.89 36.48
CA ILE A 104 19.27 8.22 37.15
C ILE A 104 19.85 9.19 38.20
N THR A 105 19.53 8.95 39.47
CA THR A 105 19.90 9.83 40.60
C THR A 105 21.39 10.10 40.69
N ALA A 106 22.25 9.11 40.36
CA ALA A 106 23.70 9.26 40.37
C ALA A 106 24.24 10.31 39.37
N ARG A 107 23.41 10.82 38.48
CA ARG A 107 23.77 11.87 37.51
C ARG A 107 23.35 13.28 37.92
N ILE A 108 22.64 13.43 39.02
CA ILE A 108 22.30 14.73 39.61
C ILE A 108 23.58 15.36 40.12
N GLY A 109 23.75 16.65 39.90
CA GLY A 109 24.97 17.41 40.23
C GLY A 109 26.09 17.31 39.18
N LEU A 110 25.93 16.45 38.15
CA LEU A 110 26.91 16.34 37.04
C LEU A 110 26.48 17.21 35.84
N PRO A 111 27.41 17.69 35.00
CA PRO A 111 27.08 18.45 33.80
C PRO A 111 26.24 17.65 32.82
N VAL A 112 25.28 18.29 32.15
CA VAL A 112 24.53 17.67 31.07
C VAL A 112 25.46 17.31 29.92
N MET A 113 25.36 16.11 29.41
CA MET A 113 26.16 15.66 28.28
C MET A 113 25.54 16.18 26.96
N GLY A 114 26.41 16.62 26.03
CA GLY A 114 26.09 17.11 24.72
C GLY A 114 26.00 18.62 24.61
N ASP A 115 26.36 19.14 23.44
CA ASP A 115 26.31 20.59 23.16
C ASP A 115 24.90 21.08 22.81
N ASP A 116 23.94 20.17 22.80
CA ASP A 116 22.53 20.42 22.47
C ASP A 116 21.77 21.20 23.58
N ILE A 117 22.44 21.77 24.56
CA ILE A 117 21.81 22.57 25.61
C ILE A 117 22.05 24.07 25.44
N ARG A 118 23.10 24.45 24.72
CA ARG A 118 23.55 25.84 24.58
C ARG A 118 22.52 26.79 24.01
N PRO A 119 21.77 26.46 22.92
CA PRO A 119 20.76 27.35 22.42
C PRO A 119 19.63 27.65 23.43
N ALA A 120 19.32 26.71 24.33
CA ALA A 120 18.33 26.93 25.37
C ALA A 120 18.86 27.80 26.50
N LEU A 121 20.10 27.58 26.95
CA LEU A 121 20.72 28.29 28.08
C LEU A 121 21.25 29.66 27.68
N ASP A 122 21.92 29.79 26.52
CA ASP A 122 22.58 31.01 26.10
C ASP A 122 21.68 31.95 25.30
N GLU A 123 20.83 31.38 24.40
CA GLU A 123 19.96 32.16 23.53
C GLU A 123 18.49 32.16 23.99
N GLY A 124 18.16 31.33 24.98
CA GLY A 124 16.79 31.18 25.49
C GLY A 124 15.83 30.60 24.45
N LYS A 125 16.30 29.82 23.49
CA LYS A 125 15.50 29.18 22.45
C LYS A 125 15.03 27.81 22.86
N ALA A 126 13.73 27.55 22.68
CA ALA A 126 13.18 26.20 22.79
C ALA A 126 13.22 25.49 21.43
N TYR A 127 13.58 24.22 21.41
CA TYR A 127 13.74 23.48 20.16
C TYR A 127 13.73 21.96 20.35
N LEU A 128 13.48 21.26 19.23
CA LEU A 128 13.53 19.81 19.12
C LEU A 128 14.96 19.35 18.80
N SER A 129 15.44 18.35 19.52
CA SER A 129 16.76 17.75 19.32
C SER A 129 16.67 16.23 19.15
N TYR A 130 17.40 15.71 18.17
CA TYR A 130 17.67 14.28 18.02
C TYR A 130 19.14 14.05 18.36
N SER A 131 19.42 13.39 19.47
CA SER A 131 20.79 13.19 19.89
C SER A 131 20.93 12.00 20.81
N VAL A 132 22.15 11.47 20.91
CA VAL A 132 22.50 10.42 21.87
C VAL A 132 22.81 11.08 23.21
N GLY A 133 22.00 10.77 24.19
CA GLY A 133 22.18 11.26 25.56
C GLY A 133 22.65 10.18 26.52
N SER A 134 22.55 10.50 27.79
CA SER A 134 22.90 9.57 28.88
C SER A 134 21.99 8.34 28.99
N MET A 135 20.80 8.39 28.38
CA MET A 135 19.82 7.29 28.37
C MET A 135 19.82 6.54 27.01
N GLY A 136 20.58 7.02 26.01
CA GLY A 136 20.60 6.49 24.66
C GLY A 136 20.12 7.48 23.60
N PRO A 137 19.95 7.00 22.35
CA PRO A 137 19.38 7.78 21.27
C PRO A 137 17.96 8.21 21.61
N SER A 138 17.65 9.49 21.51
CA SER A 138 16.35 10.00 21.92
C SER A 138 15.93 11.23 21.12
N LEU A 139 14.61 11.34 20.94
CA LEU A 139 13.95 12.56 20.52
C LEU A 139 13.60 13.35 21.78
N ARG A 140 14.02 14.61 21.83
CA ARG A 140 13.84 15.44 23.02
C ARG A 140 13.48 16.86 22.63
N TYR A 141 12.62 17.48 23.44
CA TYR A 141 12.35 18.90 23.36
C TYR A 141 13.02 19.60 24.54
N ILE A 142 13.78 20.64 24.24
CA ILE A 142 14.53 21.42 25.23
C ILE A 142 13.88 22.79 25.30
N SER A 143 13.48 23.20 26.51
CA SER A 143 12.86 24.50 26.77
C SER A 143 13.62 25.24 27.87
N PRO A 144 13.92 26.52 27.68
CA PRO A 144 14.51 27.34 28.75
C PRO A 144 13.50 27.54 29.89
N ILE A 145 13.97 27.52 31.10
CA ILE A 145 13.22 27.91 32.30
C ILE A 145 13.58 29.36 32.59
N ARG A 146 12.59 30.24 32.67
CA ARG A 146 12.80 31.67 32.89
C ARG A 146 12.27 32.08 34.27
N ALA A 147 13.02 32.96 34.94
CA ALA A 147 12.57 33.63 36.12
C ALA A 147 11.53 34.73 35.81
N ALA A 148 10.88 35.29 36.79
CA ALA A 148 9.87 36.33 36.62
C ALA A 148 10.39 37.61 35.90
N ASN A 149 11.68 37.89 36.00
CA ASN A 149 12.34 38.99 35.29
C ASN A 149 12.69 38.67 33.79
N GLY A 150 12.38 37.46 33.33
CA GLY A 150 12.65 37.00 31.95
C GLY A 150 14.02 36.32 31.76
N ASP A 151 14.90 36.36 32.74
CA ASP A 151 16.21 35.74 32.66
C ASP A 151 16.12 34.22 32.59
N VAL A 152 16.97 33.59 31.78
CA VAL A 152 17.09 32.13 31.74
C VAL A 152 17.85 31.67 32.99
N ILE A 153 17.20 30.90 33.85
CA ILE A 153 17.75 30.34 35.10
C ILE A 153 18.13 28.86 34.95
N GLY A 154 17.68 28.21 33.88
CA GLY A 154 17.95 26.80 33.63
C GLY A 154 17.24 26.33 32.39
N MET A 155 17.21 25.02 32.19
CA MET A 155 16.45 24.40 31.12
C MET A 155 15.78 23.11 31.58
N ILE A 156 14.70 22.75 30.89
CA ILE A 156 14.05 21.45 31.00
C ILE A 156 14.16 20.71 29.68
N LYS A 157 14.40 19.41 29.76
CA LYS A 157 14.51 18.51 28.63
C LYS A 157 13.53 17.37 28.85
N VAL A 158 12.52 17.26 27.97
CA VAL A 158 11.55 16.15 27.93
C VAL A 158 11.90 15.28 26.76
N GLY A 159 12.09 13.99 26.99
CA GLY A 159 12.59 13.09 25.96
C GLY A 159 11.92 11.74 25.91
N TYR A 160 11.93 11.18 24.69
CA TYR A 160 11.45 9.84 24.34
C TYR A 160 12.59 9.06 23.71
N LEU A 161 12.85 7.85 24.20
CA LEU A 161 13.88 6.96 23.69
C LEU A 161 13.47 6.41 22.32
N LEU A 162 14.40 6.35 21.37
CA LEU A 162 14.09 5.81 20.05
C LEU A 162 13.76 4.32 20.08
N ASP A 163 14.30 3.57 21.05
CA ASP A 163 13.94 2.15 21.25
C ASP A 163 12.48 2.01 21.71
N THR A 164 12.01 2.86 22.62
CA THR A 164 10.59 2.90 23.02
C THR A 164 9.69 3.26 21.85
N VAL A 165 10.09 4.22 21.02
CA VAL A 165 9.38 4.62 19.81
C VAL A 165 9.31 3.45 18.81
N ALA A 166 10.39 2.69 18.64
CA ALA A 166 10.44 1.52 17.77
C ALA A 166 9.51 0.39 18.25
N VAL A 167 9.41 0.16 19.55
CA VAL A 167 8.47 -0.82 20.14
C VAL A 167 7.02 -0.41 19.84
N TRP A 168 6.66 0.85 20.05
CA TRP A 168 5.32 1.36 19.73
C TRP A 168 4.99 1.29 18.25
N GLN A 169 5.97 1.46 17.37
CA GLN A 169 5.79 1.28 15.93
C GLN A 169 5.49 -0.18 15.59
N ASN A 170 6.22 -1.13 16.17
CA ASN A 170 6.01 -2.56 15.91
C ASN A 170 4.63 -3.05 16.39
N GLU A 171 4.17 -2.62 17.55
CA GLU A 171 2.82 -2.96 18.04
C GLU A 171 1.72 -2.50 17.07
N LYS A 172 1.90 -1.33 16.44
CA LYS A 172 0.92 -0.80 15.48
C LYS A 172 1.05 -1.40 14.08
N LEU A 173 2.17 -2.02 13.74
CA LEU A 173 2.36 -2.70 12.46
C LEU A 173 1.70 -4.08 12.43
N GLN A 174 1.55 -4.77 13.57
CA GLN A 174 0.91 -6.09 13.64
C GLN A 174 -0.50 -6.12 13.04
N PRO A 175 -1.44 -5.20 13.39
CA PRO A 175 -2.78 -5.21 12.80
C PRO A 175 -2.75 -4.93 11.29
N LEU A 176 -1.80 -4.14 10.80
CA LEU A 176 -1.62 -3.89 9.36
C LEU A 176 -1.20 -5.14 8.61
N LEU A 177 -0.29 -5.94 9.17
CA LEU A 177 0.11 -7.24 8.61
C LEU A 177 -1.07 -8.21 8.57
N LEU A 178 -1.90 -8.22 9.60
CA LEU A 178 -3.11 -9.04 9.66
C LEU A 178 -4.10 -8.65 8.56
N VAL A 179 -4.37 -7.36 8.38
CA VAL A 179 -5.23 -6.84 7.31
C VAL A 179 -4.66 -7.18 5.93
N ALA A 180 -3.36 -7.01 5.71
CA ALA A 180 -2.69 -7.38 4.46
C ALA A 180 -2.81 -8.88 4.18
N GLY A 181 -2.63 -9.73 5.19
CA GLY A 181 -2.81 -11.18 5.08
C GLY A 181 -4.24 -11.59 4.71
N ILE A 182 -5.24 -11.00 5.37
CA ILE A 182 -6.67 -11.23 5.07
C ILE A 182 -6.99 -10.77 3.64
N THR A 183 -6.50 -9.60 3.23
CA THR A 183 -6.72 -9.06 1.88
C THR A 183 -6.15 -9.99 0.82
N LEU A 184 -4.93 -10.49 1.01
CA LEU A 184 -4.29 -11.43 0.09
C LEU A 184 -5.05 -12.76 0.01
N LEU A 185 -5.53 -13.27 1.14
CA LEU A 185 -6.35 -14.49 1.19
C LEU A 185 -7.67 -14.31 0.44
N LEU A 186 -8.38 -13.20 0.66
CA LEU A 186 -9.61 -12.87 -0.06
C LEU A 186 -9.37 -12.70 -1.55
N ALA A 187 -8.29 -12.01 -1.94
CA ALA A 187 -7.90 -11.85 -3.34
C ALA A 187 -7.65 -13.20 -4.02
N THR A 188 -6.99 -14.12 -3.32
CA THR A 188 -6.75 -15.49 -3.83
C THR A 188 -8.05 -16.26 -3.99
N LEU A 189 -8.96 -16.19 -3.02
CA LEU A 189 -10.27 -16.84 -3.07
C LEU A 189 -11.13 -16.29 -4.23
N ILE A 190 -11.21 -14.97 -4.37
CA ILE A 190 -11.96 -14.31 -5.45
C ILE A 190 -11.36 -14.67 -6.80
N SER A 191 -10.02 -14.62 -6.94
CA SER A 191 -9.32 -14.98 -8.17
C SER A 191 -9.60 -16.43 -8.59
N THR A 192 -9.54 -17.37 -7.65
CA THR A 192 -9.83 -18.79 -7.96
C THR A 192 -11.29 -19.03 -8.29
N ALA A 193 -12.22 -18.34 -7.59
CA ALA A 193 -13.65 -18.41 -7.88
C ALA A 193 -13.94 -17.85 -9.27
N PHE A 194 -13.38 -16.69 -9.62
CA PHE A 194 -13.52 -16.07 -10.94
C PHE A 194 -12.97 -16.95 -12.05
N ALA A 195 -11.75 -17.48 -11.86
CA ALA A 195 -11.15 -18.39 -12.84
C ALA A 195 -12.01 -19.66 -13.06
N ARG A 196 -12.62 -20.20 -12.01
CA ARG A 196 -13.56 -21.33 -12.13
C ARG A 196 -14.85 -20.94 -12.87
N LEU A 197 -15.37 -19.74 -12.62
CA LEU A 197 -16.57 -19.23 -13.30
C LEU A 197 -16.32 -19.09 -14.80
N VAL A 198 -15.21 -18.44 -15.18
CA VAL A 198 -14.79 -18.28 -16.58
C VAL A 198 -14.65 -19.65 -17.27
N ARG A 199 -13.98 -20.59 -16.61
CA ARG A 199 -13.81 -21.95 -17.13
C ARG A 199 -15.15 -22.65 -17.39
N ARG A 200 -16.11 -22.52 -16.43
CA ARG A 200 -17.48 -23.10 -16.60
C ARG A 200 -18.21 -22.47 -17.79
N GLN A 201 -18.12 -21.15 -17.97
CA GLN A 201 -18.75 -20.46 -19.11
C GLN A 201 -18.15 -20.89 -20.46
N MET A 202 -16.86 -21.25 -20.49
CA MET A 202 -16.18 -21.76 -21.68
C MET A 202 -16.40 -23.29 -21.89
N GLN A 203 -17.38 -23.91 -21.24
CA GLN A 203 -17.68 -25.35 -21.34
C GLN A 203 -16.45 -26.24 -21.06
N ASP A 204 -15.62 -25.86 -20.10
CA ASP A 204 -14.35 -26.51 -19.74
C ASP A 204 -13.30 -26.61 -20.85
N ARG A 205 -13.47 -25.87 -21.97
CA ARG A 205 -12.46 -25.82 -23.05
C ARG A 205 -11.46 -24.71 -22.79
N GLU A 206 -10.21 -25.00 -23.13
CA GLU A 206 -9.14 -23.99 -23.10
C GLU A 206 -9.29 -23.04 -24.32
N PRO A 207 -9.04 -21.72 -24.17
CA PRO A 207 -9.20 -20.75 -25.26
C PRO A 207 -8.49 -21.12 -26.56
N TRP A 208 -7.30 -21.72 -26.46
CA TRP A 208 -6.55 -22.18 -27.62
C TRP A 208 -7.21 -23.35 -28.37
N GLN A 209 -7.92 -24.24 -27.64
CA GLN A 209 -8.67 -25.34 -28.25
C GLN A 209 -9.86 -24.82 -29.08
N LEU A 210 -10.52 -23.77 -28.58
CA LEU A 210 -11.59 -23.10 -29.34
C LEU A 210 -11.02 -22.45 -30.60
N ALA A 211 -9.89 -21.74 -30.51
CA ALA A 211 -9.24 -21.15 -31.65
C ALA A 211 -8.80 -22.22 -32.67
N GLN A 212 -8.23 -23.33 -32.22
CA GLN A 212 -7.84 -24.45 -33.08
C GLN A 212 -9.04 -25.11 -33.76
N SER A 213 -10.15 -25.28 -33.03
CA SER A 213 -11.38 -25.83 -33.58
C SER A 213 -11.92 -24.94 -34.71
N LEU A 214 -11.97 -23.62 -34.50
CA LEU A 214 -12.39 -22.66 -35.52
C LEU A 214 -11.52 -22.72 -36.75
N MET A 215 -10.20 -22.72 -36.61
CA MET A 215 -9.26 -22.86 -37.75
C MET A 215 -9.46 -24.19 -38.49
N THR A 216 -9.73 -25.27 -37.74
CA THR A 216 -9.98 -26.59 -38.36
C THR A 216 -11.29 -26.58 -39.14
N TYR A 217 -12.36 -25.97 -38.59
CA TYR A 217 -13.65 -25.84 -39.31
C TYR A 217 -13.50 -24.98 -40.58
N GLU A 218 -12.83 -23.84 -40.49
CA GLU A 218 -12.53 -23.01 -41.67
C GLU A 218 -11.73 -23.80 -42.71
N GLY A 219 -10.69 -24.50 -42.29
CA GLY A 219 -9.88 -25.33 -43.20
C GLY A 219 -10.69 -26.44 -43.86
N VAL A 220 -11.57 -27.13 -43.15
CA VAL A 220 -12.43 -28.17 -43.71
C VAL A 220 -13.42 -27.57 -44.74
N ILE A 221 -14.08 -26.47 -44.38
CA ILE A 221 -15.04 -25.76 -45.25
C ILE A 221 -14.34 -25.30 -46.53
N GLN A 222 -13.14 -24.76 -46.45
CA GLN A 222 -12.38 -24.32 -47.65
C GLN A 222 -11.84 -25.47 -48.48
N ALA A 223 -11.50 -26.62 -47.88
CA ALA A 223 -11.03 -27.79 -48.57
C ALA A 223 -12.12 -28.61 -49.28
N THR A 224 -13.39 -28.34 -48.97
CA THR A 224 -14.52 -29.03 -49.59
C THR A 224 -14.60 -28.63 -51.08
N HIS A 225 -14.72 -29.61 -51.98
CA HIS A 225 -14.88 -29.38 -53.41
C HIS A 225 -16.26 -28.88 -53.79
N GLU A 226 -17.23 -29.08 -52.92
CA GLU A 226 -18.60 -28.58 -53.05
C GLU A 226 -18.71 -27.10 -52.69
N GLY A 227 -19.48 -26.33 -53.43
CA GLY A 227 -19.74 -24.92 -53.14
C GLY A 227 -20.67 -24.77 -51.93
N LEU A 228 -20.16 -24.19 -50.86
CA LEU A 228 -20.96 -23.94 -49.65
C LEU A 228 -21.21 -22.44 -49.51
N VAL A 229 -22.49 -22.06 -49.36
CA VAL A 229 -22.91 -20.70 -49.04
C VAL A 229 -23.85 -20.80 -47.85
N ALA A 230 -23.57 -20.05 -46.78
CA ALA A 230 -24.45 -19.98 -45.61
C ALA A 230 -25.01 -18.56 -45.47
N ILE A 231 -26.30 -18.47 -45.23
CA ILE A 231 -27.09 -17.23 -45.21
C ILE A 231 -27.78 -17.12 -43.87
N ASN A 232 -27.81 -15.92 -43.25
CA ASN A 232 -28.57 -15.66 -42.07
C ASN A 232 -30.09 -15.49 -42.37
N PRO A 233 -30.99 -15.50 -41.39
CA PRO A 233 -32.43 -15.30 -41.64
C PRO A 233 -32.77 -13.94 -42.26
N ASN A 234 -31.88 -12.99 -42.24
CA ASN A 234 -32.05 -11.66 -42.87
C ASN A 234 -31.62 -11.65 -44.35
N GLY A 235 -31.08 -12.76 -44.86
CA GLY A 235 -30.64 -12.87 -46.24
C GLY A 235 -29.17 -12.48 -46.49
N ASP A 236 -28.40 -12.15 -45.45
CA ASP A 236 -27.00 -11.80 -45.60
C ASP A 236 -26.13 -13.06 -45.62
N ILE A 237 -25.19 -13.12 -46.58
CA ILE A 237 -24.18 -14.20 -46.68
C ILE A 237 -23.17 -13.99 -45.57
N TYR A 238 -23.06 -14.93 -44.62
CA TYR A 238 -22.03 -14.88 -43.58
C TYR A 238 -20.89 -15.88 -43.78
N LEU A 239 -21.08 -16.86 -44.73
CA LEU A 239 -20.01 -17.79 -45.11
C LEU A 239 -20.14 -18.18 -46.59
N ILE A 240 -19.03 -18.18 -47.31
CA ILE A 240 -18.87 -18.68 -48.64
C ILE A 240 -17.50 -19.31 -48.80
N ASN A 241 -17.41 -20.55 -49.25
CA ASN A 241 -16.13 -21.21 -49.47
C ASN A 241 -15.57 -20.93 -50.87
N ASP A 242 -14.27 -21.21 -51.08
CA ASP A 242 -13.59 -20.92 -52.32
C ASP A 242 -14.12 -21.75 -53.50
N SER A 243 -14.68 -22.93 -53.25
CA SER A 243 -15.32 -23.73 -54.27
C SER A 243 -16.62 -23.07 -54.76
N ALA A 244 -17.45 -22.51 -53.86
CA ALA A 244 -18.63 -21.76 -54.23
C ALA A 244 -18.28 -20.50 -55.04
N LYS A 245 -17.25 -19.76 -54.66
CA LYS A 245 -16.77 -18.59 -55.43
C LYS A 245 -16.38 -18.97 -56.86
N ARG A 246 -15.64 -20.07 -56.99
CA ARG A 246 -15.25 -20.59 -58.32
C ARG A 246 -16.42 -21.05 -59.18
N LEU A 247 -17.36 -21.81 -58.59
CA LEU A 247 -18.53 -22.32 -59.27
C LEU A 247 -19.49 -21.21 -59.74
N LEU A 248 -19.62 -20.17 -58.90
CA LEU A 248 -20.45 -19.02 -59.20
C LEU A 248 -19.77 -17.98 -60.08
N GLY A 249 -18.48 -18.08 -60.29
CA GLY A 249 -17.69 -17.15 -61.12
C GLY A 249 -17.62 -15.73 -60.54
N VAL A 250 -17.67 -15.59 -59.19
CA VAL A 250 -17.83 -14.29 -58.52
C VAL A 250 -16.58 -13.94 -57.74
N GLU A 251 -16.11 -12.73 -57.90
CA GLU A 251 -15.12 -12.12 -57.03
C GLU A 251 -15.80 -11.50 -55.80
N SER A 252 -15.04 -11.28 -54.74
CA SER A 252 -15.56 -10.85 -53.42
C SER A 252 -16.41 -9.58 -53.43
N GLU A 253 -16.31 -8.74 -54.47
CA GLU A 253 -17.08 -7.49 -54.59
C GLU A 253 -18.52 -7.68 -55.11
N GLN A 254 -18.88 -8.85 -55.66
CA GLN A 254 -20.15 -9.10 -56.26
C GLN A 254 -21.12 -9.93 -55.38
N LEU A 255 -20.76 -10.14 -54.13
CA LEU A 255 -21.54 -10.93 -53.16
C LEU A 255 -22.95 -10.37 -52.90
N SER A 256 -23.13 -9.05 -53.05
CA SER A 256 -24.47 -8.39 -52.89
C SER A 256 -25.47 -8.81 -53.98
N VAL A 257 -25.03 -9.13 -55.20
CA VAL A 257 -25.89 -9.57 -56.28
C VAL A 257 -26.37 -11.00 -56.00
N ILE A 258 -25.51 -11.85 -55.46
CA ILE A 258 -25.86 -13.23 -55.10
C ILE A 258 -26.81 -13.25 -53.93
N ALA A 259 -26.62 -12.37 -52.92
CA ALA A 259 -27.52 -12.25 -51.81
C ALA A 259 -28.95 -11.92 -52.25
N THR A 260 -29.11 -11.01 -53.21
CA THR A 260 -30.45 -10.67 -53.76
C THR A 260 -31.08 -11.83 -54.54
N TRP A 261 -30.27 -12.60 -55.29
CA TRP A 261 -30.79 -13.79 -55.99
C TRP A 261 -31.18 -14.93 -55.06
N LEU A 262 -30.40 -15.15 -53.99
CA LEU A 262 -30.68 -16.16 -52.97
C LEU A 262 -31.83 -15.77 -52.05
N GLN A 263 -32.12 -14.49 -51.84
CA GLN A 263 -33.31 -14.01 -51.12
C GLN A 263 -34.60 -14.43 -51.85
N GLY A 264 -34.62 -14.42 -53.19
CA GLY A 264 -35.74 -14.90 -53.99
C GLY A 264 -36.02 -16.41 -53.82
N ILE A 265 -35.02 -17.21 -53.50
CA ILE A 265 -35.13 -18.65 -53.23
C ILE A 265 -35.59 -18.90 -51.81
N SER A 266 -35.11 -18.10 -50.83
CA SER A 266 -35.41 -18.21 -49.38
C SER A 266 -36.89 -17.87 -49.05
N GLU A 267 -37.56 -17.05 -49.84
CA GLU A 267 -38.99 -16.76 -49.61
C GLU A 267 -39.91 -17.97 -49.84
N GLN A 268 -39.44 -19.02 -50.53
CA GLN A 268 -40.18 -20.26 -50.75
C GLN A 268 -40.04 -21.28 -49.60
N GLU A 269 -39.00 -21.19 -48.73
CA GLU A 269 -38.76 -22.14 -47.64
C GLU A 269 -38.59 -21.42 -46.29
N LYS A 270 -39.63 -20.86 -45.76
CA LYS A 270 -39.64 -20.00 -44.56
C LYS A 270 -39.43 -20.67 -43.21
N ASN A 271 -38.90 -21.90 -43.10
CA ASN A 271 -38.87 -22.65 -41.85
C ASN A 271 -37.51 -23.11 -41.29
N GLU A 272 -36.38 -22.80 -41.94
CA GLU A 272 -35.06 -23.21 -41.41
C GLU A 272 -34.19 -22.02 -41.08
N THR A 273 -33.56 -22.06 -39.93
CA THR A 273 -32.72 -20.98 -39.38
C THR A 273 -31.37 -20.84 -40.16
N ILE A 274 -31.02 -21.82 -40.97
CA ILE A 274 -29.83 -21.86 -41.82
C ILE A 274 -30.16 -22.54 -43.12
N LEU A 275 -30.07 -21.84 -44.26
CA LEU A 275 -30.20 -22.39 -45.56
C LEU A 275 -28.81 -22.78 -46.11
N THR A 276 -28.58 -24.07 -46.34
CA THR A 276 -27.34 -24.56 -46.94
C THR A 276 -27.65 -24.92 -48.41
N VAL A 277 -27.12 -24.16 -49.34
CA VAL A 277 -27.27 -24.41 -50.76
C VAL A 277 -26.11 -25.24 -51.25
N TRP A 278 -26.37 -26.43 -51.78
CA TRP A 278 -25.37 -27.29 -52.39
C TRP A 278 -25.30 -26.96 -53.89
N LEU A 279 -24.14 -26.45 -54.31
CA LEU A 279 -23.83 -26.26 -55.74
C LEU A 279 -22.96 -27.42 -56.18
N VAL A 280 -23.42 -28.24 -57.09
CA VAL A 280 -22.75 -29.42 -57.69
C VAL A 280 -21.97 -29.02 -58.92
#